data_22d0ca42dd17d8f2935d66696ff6408a
#
_entry.id   22d0ca42dd17d8f2935d66696ff6408a
#
_cell.length_a   1.000
_cell.length_b   1.000
_cell.length_c   1.000
_cell.angle_alpha   90.00
_cell.angle_beta   90.00
_cell.angle_gamma   90.00
#
_symmetry.space_group_name_H-M   'P 1'
#
loop_
_entity.id
_entity.type
_entity.pdbx_description
1 polymer ?
#
loop_
_entity_poly.entity_id
_entity_poly.type
_entity_poly.pdbx_seq_one_letter_code
_entity_poly.pdbx_strand_id
1 'polypeptide(L)'
;DKIYTGQEALEIQLQNKEYTPSVCLHFIHRNVIEKHNLSFYPEIVHEDQLFTTLLYLQSTKAACIKRTFFHRRMRKDSTMTSKFAMRNIKGYLVVTEEILSFRRQTTEDKNKEIIDLYLSQMLDAAMWQAHSLKLPERIKLARLCLQKYKKYVSTKTIGALLFKFLFINHKKTVDNG
;
A
#
# COMPACT_ATOMS: atom_id res chain seq x y z
N ASP A 1 -5.72 1.64 27.86
CA ASP A 1 -5.35 1.81 26.45
C ASP A 1 -3.82 1.88 26.36
N LYS A 2 -3.23 0.96 25.56
CA LYS A 2 -1.78 0.93 25.38
C LYS A 2 -1.36 2.01 24.39
N ILE A 3 -0.31 2.76 24.75
CA ILE A 3 0.31 3.74 23.86
C ILE A 3 1.54 3.09 23.23
N TYR A 4 1.68 3.24 21.91
CA TYR A 4 2.79 2.76 21.11
C TYR A 4 3.54 3.93 20.49
N THR A 5 4.73 3.71 19.98
CA THR A 5 5.28 4.59 18.94
C THR A 5 4.52 4.36 17.61
N GLY A 6 4.60 5.30 16.70
CA GLY A 6 3.97 5.09 15.38
C GLY A 6 4.56 3.89 14.63
N GLN A 7 5.88 3.70 14.73
CA GLN A 7 6.58 2.57 14.14
C GLN A 7 6.10 1.22 14.70
N GLU A 8 5.98 1.10 16.03
CA GLU A 8 5.45 -0.12 16.66
C GLU A 8 4.02 -0.40 16.23
N ALA A 9 3.18 0.64 16.18
CA ALA A 9 1.80 0.51 15.76
C ALA A 9 1.69 0.07 14.27
N LEU A 10 2.53 0.61 13.40
CA LEU A 10 2.61 0.21 12.00
C LEU A 10 3.08 -1.24 11.87
N GLU A 11 4.17 -1.60 12.56
CA GLU A 11 4.72 -2.96 12.52
C GLU A 11 3.68 -4.00 12.94
N ILE A 12 2.98 -3.79 14.05
CA ILE A 12 1.93 -4.69 14.53
C ILE A 12 0.83 -4.86 13.48
N GLN A 13 0.35 -3.76 12.90
CA GLN A 13 -0.69 -3.82 11.86
C GLN A 13 -0.22 -4.56 10.60
N LEU A 14 1.03 -4.35 10.17
CA LEU A 14 1.60 -5.05 9.02
C LEU A 14 1.76 -6.53 9.29
N GLN A 15 2.28 -6.93 10.46
CA GLN A 15 2.45 -8.34 10.85
C GLN A 15 1.10 -9.07 10.92
N ASN A 16 0.06 -8.41 11.42
CA ASN A 16 -1.29 -8.95 11.51
C ASN A 16 -2.07 -8.86 10.17
N LYS A 17 -1.53 -8.19 9.14
CA LYS A 17 -2.23 -7.89 7.88
C LYS A 17 -3.51 -7.05 8.07
N GLU A 18 -3.50 -6.19 9.07
CA GLU A 18 -4.61 -5.31 9.44
C GLU A 18 -4.37 -3.85 9.03
N TYR A 19 -3.20 -3.54 8.46
CA TYR A 19 -2.87 -2.18 8.05
C TYR A 19 -3.84 -1.66 7.00
N THR A 20 -4.44 -0.53 7.33
CA THR A 20 -5.37 0.18 6.44
C THR A 20 -4.93 1.64 6.31
N PRO A 21 -4.53 2.10 5.12
CA PRO A 21 -3.96 3.44 4.91
C PRO A 21 -5.01 4.57 4.89
N SER A 22 -6.27 4.31 5.20
CA SER A 22 -7.34 5.30 5.11
C SER A 22 -7.18 6.40 6.16
N VAL A 23 -6.91 7.62 5.73
CA VAL A 23 -6.75 8.80 6.62
C VAL A 23 -8.00 9.09 7.43
N CYS A 24 -9.20 8.76 6.91
CA CYS A 24 -10.47 8.94 7.62
C CYS A 24 -10.60 8.12 8.91
N LEU A 25 -9.71 7.16 9.14
CA LEU A 25 -9.68 6.34 10.35
C LEU A 25 -8.74 6.92 11.44
N HIS A 26 -8.13 8.07 11.19
CA HIS A 26 -7.13 8.65 12.08
C HIS A 26 -7.57 9.98 12.67
N PHE A 27 -7.34 10.14 13.96
CA PHE A 27 -7.33 11.44 14.63
C PHE A 27 -5.87 11.84 14.81
N ILE A 28 -5.47 12.91 14.14
CA ILE A 28 -4.06 13.29 14.03
C ILE A 28 -3.85 14.59 14.79
N HIS A 29 -2.89 14.63 15.71
CA HIS A 29 -2.51 15.86 16.34
C HIS A 29 -1.83 16.79 15.33
N ARG A 30 -2.30 18.02 15.20
CA ARG A 30 -1.86 19.00 14.21
C ARG A 30 -0.34 19.20 14.18
N ASN A 31 0.30 19.25 15.35
CA ASN A 31 1.75 19.42 15.45
C ASN A 31 2.54 18.30 14.75
N VAL A 32 2.01 17.08 14.62
CA VAL A 32 2.69 16.00 13.89
C VAL A 32 2.73 16.33 12.41
N ILE A 33 1.61 16.83 11.87
CA ILE A 33 1.53 17.25 10.45
C ILE A 33 2.50 18.39 10.18
N GLU A 34 2.47 19.43 11.01
CA GLU A 34 3.30 20.63 10.84
C GLU A 34 4.80 20.33 11.04
N LYS A 35 5.16 19.62 12.11
CA LYS A 35 6.55 19.28 12.41
C LYS A 35 7.24 18.48 11.30
N HIS A 36 6.50 17.56 10.68
CA HIS A 36 7.03 16.65 9.66
C HIS A 36 6.63 17.04 8.25
N ASN A 37 6.00 18.23 8.09
CA ASN A 37 5.53 18.76 6.80
C ASN A 37 4.75 17.71 5.98
N LEU A 38 3.86 16.97 6.67
CA LEU A 38 3.08 15.91 6.03
C LEU A 38 2.00 16.52 5.13
N SER A 39 1.99 16.11 3.88
CA SER A 39 1.00 16.53 2.90
C SER A 39 0.63 15.38 1.98
N PHE A 40 -0.53 15.48 1.34
CA PHE A 40 -0.90 14.53 0.30
C PHE A 40 -0.08 14.79 -0.97
N TYR A 41 0.39 13.71 -1.58
CA TYR A 41 1.06 13.82 -2.86
C TYR A 41 0.03 14.18 -3.94
N PRO A 42 0.26 15.25 -4.72
CA PRO A 42 -0.73 15.72 -5.68
C PRO A 42 -0.90 14.75 -6.87
N GLU A 43 -2.10 14.75 -7.44
CA GLU A 43 -2.41 14.12 -8.74
C GLU A 43 -2.16 12.61 -8.86
N ILE A 44 -2.05 11.89 -7.73
CA ILE A 44 -1.98 10.42 -7.74
C ILE A 44 -3.23 9.80 -7.11
N VAL A 45 -3.50 8.57 -7.47
CA VAL A 45 -4.42 7.68 -6.75
C VAL A 45 -3.62 6.97 -5.67
N HIS A 46 -4.21 6.70 -4.52
CA HIS A 46 -3.56 6.07 -3.35
C HIS A 46 -2.58 7.02 -2.61
N GLU A 47 -2.85 8.33 -2.64
CA GLU A 47 -2.13 9.35 -1.88
C GLU A 47 -2.15 9.09 -0.37
N ASP A 48 -3.20 8.45 0.11
CA ASP A 48 -3.37 8.02 1.50
C ASP A 48 -2.34 6.96 1.93
N GLN A 49 -1.90 6.09 1.03
CA GLN A 49 -0.83 5.12 1.29
C GLN A 49 0.46 5.82 1.76
N LEU A 50 0.87 6.87 1.04
CA LEU A 50 2.07 7.62 1.37
C LEU A 50 1.89 8.40 2.67
N PHE A 51 0.82 9.21 2.73
CA PHE A 51 0.55 10.06 3.88
C PHE A 51 0.49 9.26 5.19
N THR A 52 -0.32 8.21 5.21
CA THR A 52 -0.54 7.42 6.44
C THR A 52 0.70 6.64 6.85
N THR A 53 1.45 6.09 5.90
CA THR A 53 2.71 5.39 6.21
C THR A 53 3.74 6.34 6.79
N LEU A 54 3.94 7.53 6.20
CA LEU A 54 4.84 8.55 6.74
C LEU A 54 4.37 9.10 8.09
N LEU A 55 3.06 9.22 8.30
CA LEU A 55 2.48 9.60 9.59
C LEU A 55 2.90 8.60 10.68
N TYR A 56 2.73 7.30 10.46
CA TYR A 56 3.14 6.29 11.42
C TYR A 56 4.65 6.30 11.66
N LEU A 57 5.45 6.34 10.60
CA LEU A 57 6.92 6.31 10.72
C LEU A 57 7.50 7.50 11.49
N GLN A 58 6.78 8.61 11.58
CA GLN A 58 7.24 9.85 12.22
C GLN A 58 6.48 10.19 13.51
N SER A 59 5.48 9.42 13.88
CA SER A 59 4.71 9.65 15.11
C SER A 59 5.41 9.04 16.31
N THR A 60 5.59 9.86 17.36
CA THR A 60 6.18 9.42 18.64
C THR A 60 5.19 8.68 19.53
N LYS A 61 3.89 8.92 19.35
CA LYS A 61 2.81 8.30 20.13
C LYS A 61 1.64 7.96 19.21
N ALA A 62 1.14 6.74 19.36
CA ALA A 62 -0.05 6.24 18.67
C ALA A 62 -0.89 5.39 19.64
N ALA A 63 -2.20 5.48 19.55
CA ALA A 63 -3.12 4.62 20.28
C ALA A 63 -4.20 4.10 19.33
N CYS A 64 -4.66 2.88 19.57
CA CYS A 64 -5.74 2.28 18.81
C CYS A 64 -7.01 2.22 19.66
N ILE A 65 -8.09 2.82 19.15
CA ILE A 65 -9.39 2.81 19.79
C ILE A 65 -10.29 1.82 19.04
N LYS A 66 -10.59 0.68 19.66
CA LYS A 66 -11.44 -0.37 19.07
C LYS A 66 -12.93 -0.04 19.19
N ARG A 67 -13.34 1.05 18.56
CA ARG A 67 -14.75 1.48 18.49
C ARG A 67 -15.06 1.95 17.06
N THR A 68 -16.32 1.80 16.63
CA THR A 68 -16.77 2.28 15.33
C THR A 68 -17.10 3.76 15.40
N PHE A 69 -16.26 4.59 14.80
CA PHE A 69 -16.45 6.05 14.70
C PHE A 69 -16.75 6.52 13.28
N PHE A 70 -16.51 5.68 12.29
CA PHE A 70 -16.57 6.06 10.88
C PHE A 70 -17.57 5.18 10.14
N HIS A 71 -18.55 5.85 9.50
CA HIS A 71 -19.56 5.21 8.65
C HIS A 71 -19.24 5.50 7.18
N ARG A 72 -18.88 4.47 6.44
CA ARG A 72 -18.55 4.57 5.03
C ARG A 72 -19.78 4.31 4.15
N ARG A 73 -20.19 5.31 3.37
CA ARG A 73 -21.22 5.14 2.35
C ARG A 73 -20.61 4.54 1.09
N MET A 74 -21.11 3.39 0.66
CA MET A 74 -20.77 2.80 -0.63
C MET A 74 -21.58 3.47 -1.74
N ARG A 75 -20.91 3.90 -2.80
CA ARG A 75 -21.55 4.51 -4.00
C ARG A 75 -21.08 3.77 -5.23
N LYS A 76 -21.99 3.59 -6.22
CA LYS A 76 -21.60 3.17 -7.58
C LYS A 76 -20.71 4.26 -8.18
N ASP A 77 -19.79 3.87 -9.03
CA ASP A 77 -18.86 4.76 -9.76
C ASP A 77 -17.90 5.59 -8.87
N SER A 78 -17.64 5.12 -7.66
CA SER A 78 -16.57 5.69 -6.83
C SER A 78 -15.19 5.23 -7.28
N THR A 79 -14.14 5.95 -6.91
CA THR A 79 -12.74 5.54 -7.15
C THR A 79 -12.46 4.12 -6.69
N MET A 80 -13.12 3.68 -5.60
CA MET A 80 -12.98 2.34 -5.04
C MET A 80 -13.66 1.24 -5.86
N THR A 81 -14.70 1.59 -6.62
CA THR A 81 -15.45 0.63 -7.48
C THR A 81 -14.98 0.66 -8.93
N SER A 82 -14.07 1.57 -9.28
CA SER A 82 -13.51 1.66 -10.62
C SER A 82 -12.56 0.49 -10.90
N LYS A 83 -12.51 0.06 -12.18
CA LYS A 83 -11.58 -1.00 -12.60
C LYS A 83 -10.13 -0.58 -12.36
N PHE A 84 -9.33 -1.54 -11.89
CA PHE A 84 -7.90 -1.36 -11.73
C PHE A 84 -7.25 -1.05 -13.08
N ALA A 85 -6.40 -0.01 -13.15
CA ALA A 85 -5.81 0.52 -14.36
C ALA A 85 -4.37 1.00 -14.11
N MET A 86 -3.65 1.36 -15.17
CA MET A 86 -2.28 1.87 -15.06
C MET A 86 -2.14 3.11 -14.16
N ARG A 87 -3.20 3.92 -14.00
CA ARG A 87 -3.20 5.05 -13.05
C ARG A 87 -2.99 4.59 -11.61
N ASN A 88 -3.55 3.43 -11.23
CA ASN A 88 -3.37 2.85 -9.89
C ASN A 88 -1.90 2.43 -9.70
N ILE A 89 -1.33 1.75 -10.69
CA ILE A 89 0.09 1.36 -10.69
C ILE A 89 1.00 2.58 -10.57
N LYS A 90 0.73 3.65 -11.34
CA LYS A 90 1.52 4.90 -11.24
C LYS A 90 1.51 5.45 -9.81
N GLY A 91 0.35 5.49 -9.17
CA GLY A 91 0.23 5.93 -7.77
C GLY A 91 1.08 5.07 -6.83
N TYR A 92 0.94 3.75 -6.89
CA TYR A 92 1.74 2.85 -6.06
C TYR A 92 3.25 2.95 -6.32
N LEU A 93 3.67 3.19 -7.57
CA LEU A 93 5.09 3.40 -7.89
C LEU A 93 5.61 4.72 -7.30
N VAL A 94 4.83 5.80 -7.37
CA VAL A 94 5.20 7.08 -6.72
C VAL A 94 5.33 6.87 -5.21
N VAL A 95 4.34 6.26 -4.58
CA VAL A 95 4.40 5.91 -3.14
C VAL A 95 5.66 5.11 -2.82
N THR A 96 5.99 4.12 -3.65
CA THR A 96 7.20 3.29 -3.46
C THR A 96 8.46 4.14 -3.49
N GLU A 97 8.61 5.03 -4.48
CA GLU A 97 9.81 5.87 -4.61
C GLU A 97 9.95 6.86 -3.44
N GLU A 98 8.86 7.48 -3.01
CA GLU A 98 8.86 8.41 -1.88
C GLU A 98 9.22 7.68 -0.57
N ILE A 99 8.65 6.51 -0.32
CA ILE A 99 8.98 5.69 0.86
C ILE A 99 10.43 5.18 0.80
N LEU A 100 10.93 4.80 -0.38
CA LEU A 100 12.35 4.44 -0.56
C LEU A 100 13.27 5.65 -0.34
N SER A 101 12.86 6.84 -0.73
CA SER A 101 13.58 8.07 -0.43
C SER A 101 13.67 8.32 1.07
N PHE A 102 12.55 8.22 1.79
CA PHE A 102 12.51 8.31 3.24
C PHE A 102 13.39 7.23 3.91
N ARG A 103 13.33 5.99 3.41
CA ARG A 103 14.16 4.88 3.89
C ARG A 103 15.66 5.17 3.80
N ARG A 104 16.13 5.83 2.74
CA ARG A 104 17.54 6.20 2.58
C ARG A 104 18.01 7.24 3.61
N GLN A 105 17.11 8.08 4.08
CA GLN A 105 17.40 9.11 5.09
C GLN A 105 17.30 8.57 6.53
N THR A 106 16.66 7.42 6.71
CA THR A 106 16.47 6.78 8.01
C THR A 106 17.75 6.07 8.45
N THR A 107 18.22 6.37 9.64
CA THR A 107 19.44 5.79 10.24
C THR A 107 19.15 4.49 11.00
N GLU A 108 17.98 4.36 11.59
CA GLU A 108 17.58 3.23 12.42
C GLU A 108 17.22 2.00 11.57
N ASP A 109 17.90 0.90 11.80
CA ASP A 109 17.69 -0.34 11.03
C ASP A 109 16.30 -0.93 11.25
N LYS A 110 15.76 -0.82 12.48
CA LYS A 110 14.38 -1.24 12.77
C LYS A 110 13.34 -0.55 11.87
N ASN A 111 13.50 0.75 11.65
CA ASN A 111 12.61 1.51 10.75
C ASN A 111 12.77 1.07 9.30
N LYS A 112 13.99 0.72 8.88
CA LYS A 112 14.22 0.16 7.53
C LYS A 112 13.52 -1.19 7.35
N GLU A 113 13.50 -2.05 8.37
CA GLU A 113 12.80 -3.33 8.34
C GLU A 113 11.28 -3.16 8.23
N ILE A 114 10.70 -2.23 8.99
CA ILE A 114 9.26 -1.91 8.92
C ILE A 114 8.90 -1.38 7.52
N ILE A 115 9.73 -0.49 6.97
CA ILE A 115 9.53 0.03 5.61
C ILE A 115 9.64 -1.09 4.57
N ASP A 116 10.60 -1.98 4.70
CA ASP A 116 10.77 -3.12 3.79
C ASP A 116 9.57 -4.08 3.86
N LEU A 117 9.04 -4.33 5.05
CA LEU A 117 7.82 -5.11 5.24
C LEU A 117 6.60 -4.44 4.59
N TYR A 118 6.41 -3.13 4.82
CA TYR A 118 5.35 -2.36 4.19
C TYR A 118 5.43 -2.42 2.66
N LEU A 119 6.60 -2.13 2.10
CA LEU A 119 6.81 -2.13 0.65
C LEU A 119 6.55 -3.51 0.05
N SER A 120 6.99 -4.59 0.71
CA SER A 120 6.76 -5.95 0.24
C SER A 120 5.27 -6.32 0.21
N GLN A 121 4.48 -5.86 1.16
CA GLN A 121 3.04 -6.12 1.18
C GLN A 121 2.30 -5.23 0.17
N MET A 122 2.54 -3.93 0.19
CA MET A 122 1.84 -2.96 -0.62
C MET A 122 2.15 -3.14 -2.12
N LEU A 123 3.43 -3.20 -2.47
CA LEU A 123 3.84 -3.29 -3.87
C LEU A 123 3.53 -4.66 -4.48
N ASP A 124 3.73 -5.75 -3.72
CA ASP A 124 3.37 -7.08 -4.20
C ASP A 124 1.86 -7.20 -4.48
N ALA A 125 1.02 -6.69 -3.56
CA ALA A 125 -0.43 -6.65 -3.76
C ALA A 125 -0.85 -5.80 -4.96
N ALA A 126 -0.24 -4.63 -5.16
CA ALA A 126 -0.49 -3.77 -6.30
C ALA A 126 -0.10 -4.45 -7.63
N MET A 127 1.08 -5.05 -7.68
CA MET A 127 1.57 -5.78 -8.86
C MET A 127 0.76 -7.05 -9.10
N TRP A 128 0.30 -7.73 -8.06
CA TRP A 128 -0.65 -8.84 -8.23
C TRP A 128 -1.92 -8.39 -8.94
N GLN A 129 -2.53 -7.28 -8.56
CA GLN A 129 -3.74 -6.76 -9.23
C GLN A 129 -3.48 -6.40 -10.71
N ALA A 130 -2.24 -6.04 -11.05
CA ALA A 130 -1.85 -5.69 -12.42
C ALA A 130 -1.96 -6.86 -13.43
N HIS A 131 -2.19 -8.11 -12.97
CA HIS A 131 -2.53 -9.22 -13.87
C HIS A 131 -3.79 -8.96 -14.71
N SER A 132 -4.66 -8.05 -14.27
CA SER A 132 -5.88 -7.65 -14.97
C SER A 132 -5.62 -6.71 -16.18
N LEU A 133 -4.44 -6.12 -16.27
CA LEU A 133 -4.03 -5.21 -17.35
C LEU A 133 -3.75 -5.95 -18.66
N LYS A 134 -3.55 -5.18 -19.74
CA LYS A 134 -3.17 -5.72 -21.06
C LYS A 134 -1.76 -6.32 -21.03
N LEU A 135 -1.52 -7.33 -21.85
CA LEU A 135 -0.25 -8.07 -21.87
C LEU A 135 1.00 -7.17 -22.03
N PRO A 136 1.04 -6.16 -22.93
CA PRO A 136 2.22 -5.30 -23.07
C PRO A 136 2.54 -4.53 -21.77
N GLU A 137 1.51 -4.08 -21.04
CA GLU A 137 1.66 -3.39 -19.76
C GLU A 137 2.21 -4.34 -18.70
N ARG A 138 1.68 -5.56 -18.63
CA ARG A 138 2.12 -6.61 -17.71
C ARG A 138 3.58 -6.98 -17.92
N ILE A 139 4.03 -7.13 -19.18
CA ILE A 139 5.43 -7.42 -19.51
C ILE A 139 6.35 -6.27 -19.05
N LYS A 140 5.95 -5.02 -19.30
CA LYS A 140 6.70 -3.85 -18.82
C LYS A 140 6.83 -3.84 -17.30
N LEU A 141 5.75 -4.14 -16.58
CA LEU A 141 5.74 -4.21 -15.11
C LEU A 141 6.58 -5.37 -14.59
N ALA A 142 6.50 -6.55 -15.19
CA ALA A 142 7.32 -7.70 -14.82
C ALA A 142 8.82 -7.37 -14.97
N ARG A 143 9.21 -6.74 -16.09
CA ARG A 143 10.60 -6.27 -16.28
C ARG A 143 11.03 -5.26 -15.22
N LEU A 144 10.17 -4.27 -14.93
CA LEU A 144 10.43 -3.28 -13.89
C LEU A 144 10.61 -3.94 -12.51
N CYS A 145 9.76 -4.89 -12.15
CA CYS A 145 9.87 -5.64 -10.90
C CYS A 145 11.18 -6.40 -10.81
N LEU A 146 11.59 -7.08 -11.88
CA LEU A 146 12.85 -7.84 -11.91
C LEU A 146 14.08 -6.93 -11.78
N GLN A 147 14.06 -5.77 -12.42
CA GLN A 147 15.19 -4.84 -12.44
C GLN A 147 15.30 -4.00 -11.17
N LYS A 148 14.18 -3.49 -10.65
CA LYS A 148 14.20 -2.46 -9.59
C LYS A 148 13.58 -2.92 -8.27
N TYR A 149 12.54 -3.75 -8.32
CA TYR A 149 11.73 -4.06 -7.14
C TYR A 149 11.73 -5.54 -6.76
N LYS A 150 12.73 -6.31 -7.21
CA LYS A 150 12.85 -7.76 -6.96
C LYS A 150 12.80 -8.09 -5.46
N LYS A 151 13.27 -7.18 -4.61
CA LYS A 151 13.23 -7.34 -3.15
C LYS A 151 11.79 -7.32 -2.59
N TYR A 152 10.88 -6.60 -3.24
CA TYR A 152 9.55 -6.26 -2.72
C TYR A 152 8.42 -6.98 -3.45
N VAL A 153 8.69 -7.62 -4.58
CA VAL A 153 7.67 -8.30 -5.38
C VAL A 153 8.01 -9.78 -5.50
N SER A 154 7.08 -10.63 -5.09
CA SER A 154 7.27 -12.08 -5.09
C SER A 154 7.41 -12.65 -6.50
N THR A 155 8.15 -13.76 -6.64
CA THR A 155 8.28 -14.50 -7.88
C THR A 155 6.92 -14.99 -8.41
N LYS A 156 5.99 -15.33 -7.50
CA LYS A 156 4.62 -15.69 -7.82
C LYS A 156 3.89 -14.55 -8.51
N THR A 157 4.00 -13.33 -7.99
CA THR A 157 3.40 -12.12 -8.57
C THR A 157 4.01 -11.81 -9.94
N ILE A 158 5.33 -11.90 -10.08
CA ILE A 158 6.00 -11.71 -11.37
C ILE A 158 5.55 -12.79 -12.38
N GLY A 159 5.42 -14.03 -11.94
CA GLY A 159 4.88 -15.12 -12.74
C GLY A 159 3.43 -14.86 -13.21
N ALA A 160 2.58 -14.32 -12.33
CA ALA A 160 1.20 -13.97 -12.67
C ALA A 160 1.12 -12.82 -13.69
N LEU A 161 2.05 -11.87 -13.65
CA LEU A 161 2.15 -10.83 -14.68
C LEU A 161 2.48 -11.41 -16.05
N LEU A 162 3.33 -12.42 -16.13
CA LEU A 162 3.75 -13.02 -17.42
C LEU A 162 2.78 -14.11 -17.87
N PHE A 163 2.37 -15.00 -16.97
CA PHE A 163 1.64 -16.23 -17.24
C PHE A 163 0.34 -16.30 -16.42
N LYS A 164 -0.54 -15.32 -16.63
CA LYS A 164 -1.80 -15.16 -15.88
C LYS A 164 -2.57 -16.48 -15.70
N PHE A 165 -2.69 -17.29 -16.74
CA PHE A 165 -3.47 -18.52 -16.75
C PHE A 165 -2.93 -19.62 -15.81
N LEU A 166 -1.64 -19.58 -15.48
CA LEU A 166 -1.02 -20.56 -14.58
C LEU A 166 -1.26 -20.24 -13.09
N PHE A 167 -1.49 -18.97 -12.77
CA PHE A 167 -1.54 -18.50 -11.39
C PHE A 167 -2.93 -18.09 -10.91
N ILE A 168 -3.86 -17.91 -11.84
CA ILE A 168 -5.21 -17.43 -11.54
C ILE A 168 -6.19 -18.51 -11.98
N ASN A 169 -6.70 -19.26 -11.00
CA ASN A 169 -7.79 -20.19 -11.24
C ASN A 169 -9.03 -19.40 -11.67
N HIS A 170 -9.49 -19.61 -12.89
CA HIS A 170 -10.84 -19.27 -13.29
C HIS A 170 -11.79 -20.12 -12.42
N LYS A 171 -12.35 -19.54 -11.36
CA LYS A 171 -13.61 -20.08 -10.83
C LYS A 171 -14.59 -20.04 -11.99
N LYS A 172 -14.89 -21.20 -12.58
CA LYS A 172 -16.09 -21.38 -13.39
C LYS A 172 -17.24 -21.01 -12.45
N THR A 173 -17.91 -19.91 -12.74
CA THR A 173 -19.27 -19.68 -12.26
C THR A 173 -20.08 -20.83 -12.83
N VAL A 174 -20.40 -21.80 -11.99
CA VAL A 174 -21.47 -22.75 -12.26
C VAL A 174 -22.72 -21.92 -12.12
N ASP A 175 -23.24 -21.44 -13.23
CA ASP A 175 -24.62 -21.01 -13.33
C ASP A 175 -25.48 -22.25 -13.07
N ASN A 176 -25.96 -22.39 -11.83
CA ASN A 176 -27.06 -23.24 -11.54
C ASN A 176 -28.32 -22.48 -12.00
N GLY A 177 -28.96 -23.01 -13.06
CA GLY A 177 -30.24 -22.59 -13.56
C GLY A 177 -31.38 -22.77 -12.54
#